data_2e31118c52752cd0e8356ae52d344984
#
_entry.id   2e31118c52752cd0e8356ae52d344984
#
_cell.length_a   1.000
_cell.length_b   1.000
_cell.length_c   1.000
_cell.angle_alpha   90.00
_cell.angle_beta   90.00
_cell.angle_gamma   90.00
#
_symmetry.space_group_name_H-M   'P 1'
#
loop_
_entity.id
_entity.type
_entity.pdbx_description
1 polymer ?
#
loop_
_entity_poly.entity_id
_entity_poly.type
_entity_poly.pdbx_seq_one_letter_code
_entity_poly.pdbx_strand_id
1 'polypeptide(L)'
;MHLGLDGKVIFVAGASRGIGLGIVEACLAEGAKVAITARGAEALEAERARLAEAYGADRLWALAGDMRDTQVIEDAVTRCEAEFGPLFGAVANVGLYPCPPGFEVDDETWDAGFTQNLDSAWRLSRAALRRMTPRGDGSILLISSIAGLGALGTALTYGTAKAAMNHLTKELARIAGSKNVRVNCIAPGNIIFPGGTWEANSTGPRADNWARWIRREVPLNRYGSPEEIGAAAAFLLSPKASFMTGAVVPVDGGQTR
;
A
#
# COMPACT_ATOMS: atom_id res chain seq x y z
N MET A 1 -18.92 4.75 -11.53
CA MET A 1 -19.51 4.90 -10.16
C MET A 1 -18.72 6.01 -9.50
N HIS A 2 -19.38 7.04 -9.02
CA HIS A 2 -18.69 8.09 -8.26
C HIS A 2 -18.37 7.57 -6.87
N LEU A 3 -17.10 7.47 -6.53
CA LEU A 3 -16.64 6.92 -5.23
C LEU A 3 -16.78 7.95 -4.09
N GLY A 4 -16.85 9.26 -4.39
CA GLY A 4 -16.95 10.32 -3.40
C GLY A 4 -15.61 10.66 -2.74
N LEU A 5 -14.52 10.52 -3.48
CA LEU A 5 -13.18 10.92 -3.06
C LEU A 5 -12.82 12.35 -3.48
N ASP A 6 -13.69 13.02 -4.23
CA ASP A 6 -13.45 14.40 -4.68
C ASP A 6 -13.11 15.32 -3.52
N GLY A 7 -11.99 16.05 -3.62
CA GLY A 7 -11.44 16.92 -2.59
C GLY A 7 -10.94 16.25 -1.32
N LYS A 8 -11.08 14.91 -1.16
CA LYS A 8 -10.55 14.17 0.01
C LYS A 8 -9.04 14.11 -0.03
N VAL A 9 -8.40 14.34 1.12
CA VAL A 9 -6.94 14.29 1.25
C VAL A 9 -6.49 12.87 1.56
N ILE A 10 -5.64 12.31 0.72
CA ILE A 10 -5.12 10.94 0.84
C ILE A 10 -3.59 10.97 0.86
N PHE A 11 -3.00 10.33 1.87
CA PHE A 11 -1.56 10.15 1.99
C PHE A 11 -1.16 8.74 1.54
N VAL A 12 -0.22 8.61 0.59
CA VAL A 12 0.25 7.32 0.08
C VAL A 12 1.74 7.16 0.31
N ALA A 13 2.13 6.24 1.17
CA ALA A 13 3.52 5.89 1.41
C ALA A 13 4.03 4.87 0.36
N GLY A 14 5.25 5.06 -0.16
CA GLY A 14 5.85 4.15 -1.15
C GLY A 14 5.21 4.28 -2.53
N ALA A 15 5.08 5.50 -3.05
CA ALA A 15 4.25 5.84 -4.19
C ALA A 15 5.02 6.17 -5.49
N SER A 16 6.35 6.00 -5.53
CA SER A 16 7.15 6.33 -6.72
C SER A 16 7.07 5.29 -7.85
N ARG A 17 6.42 4.15 -7.65
CA ARG A 17 6.23 3.10 -8.68
C ARG A 17 5.24 2.03 -8.22
N GLY A 18 4.86 1.15 -9.16
CA GLY A 18 4.12 -0.07 -8.89
C GLY A 18 2.79 0.16 -8.19
N ILE A 19 2.47 -0.68 -7.21
CA ILE A 19 1.17 -0.68 -6.51
C ILE A 19 0.85 0.71 -5.91
N GLY A 20 1.82 1.34 -5.24
CA GLY A 20 1.61 2.66 -4.66
C GLY A 20 1.24 3.73 -5.69
N LEU A 21 1.91 3.70 -6.85
CA LEU A 21 1.62 4.61 -7.96
C LEU A 21 0.23 4.36 -8.54
N GLY A 22 -0.16 3.10 -8.78
CA GLY A 22 -1.51 2.75 -9.24
C GLY A 22 -2.61 3.20 -8.28
N ILE A 23 -2.35 3.15 -6.96
CA ILE A 23 -3.28 3.68 -5.94
C ILE A 23 -3.40 5.22 -6.05
N VAL A 24 -2.28 5.91 -6.23
CA VAL A 24 -2.26 7.37 -6.42
C VAL A 24 -3.07 7.77 -7.64
N GLU A 25 -2.84 7.14 -8.78
CA GLU A 25 -3.57 7.43 -10.03
C GLU A 25 -5.08 7.19 -9.88
N ALA A 26 -5.47 6.09 -9.26
CA ALA A 26 -6.88 5.80 -9.02
C ALA A 26 -7.55 6.84 -8.10
N CYS A 27 -6.87 7.31 -7.05
CA CYS A 27 -7.38 8.33 -6.16
C CYS A 27 -7.47 9.71 -6.85
N LEU A 28 -6.46 10.09 -7.64
CA LEU A 28 -6.47 11.33 -8.41
C LEU A 28 -7.58 11.35 -9.48
N ALA A 29 -7.81 10.21 -10.14
CA ALA A 29 -8.89 10.05 -11.12
C ALA A 29 -10.29 10.24 -10.50
N GLU A 30 -10.46 9.93 -9.21
CA GLU A 30 -11.68 10.17 -8.44
C GLU A 30 -11.74 11.57 -7.79
N GLY A 31 -10.82 12.47 -8.13
CA GLY A 31 -10.80 13.87 -7.68
C GLY A 31 -10.12 14.12 -6.34
N ALA A 32 -9.47 13.13 -5.76
CA ALA A 32 -8.76 13.31 -4.49
C ALA A 32 -7.56 14.25 -4.61
N LYS A 33 -7.16 14.84 -3.47
CA LYS A 33 -5.85 15.47 -3.27
C LYS A 33 -4.91 14.43 -2.68
N VAL A 34 -3.75 14.22 -3.29
CA VAL A 34 -2.88 13.10 -2.89
C VAL A 34 -1.50 13.60 -2.50
N ALA A 35 -1.07 13.24 -1.29
CA ALA A 35 0.30 13.39 -0.84
C ALA A 35 1.05 12.06 -1.04
N ILE A 36 2.21 12.12 -1.71
CA ILE A 36 3.01 10.94 -2.04
C ILE A 36 4.38 10.97 -1.36
N THR A 37 4.84 9.80 -0.92
CA THR A 37 6.20 9.69 -0.36
C THR A 37 6.96 8.50 -0.93
N ALA A 38 8.27 8.66 -1.05
CA ALA A 38 9.23 7.60 -1.33
C ALA A 38 10.63 8.02 -0.88
N ARG A 39 11.59 7.07 -0.83
CA ARG A 39 12.99 7.38 -0.44
C ARG A 39 13.77 8.12 -1.53
N GLY A 40 13.55 7.76 -2.79
CA GLY A 40 14.26 8.34 -3.95
C GLY A 40 13.62 9.66 -4.37
N ALA A 41 14.27 10.79 -4.07
CA ALA A 41 13.74 12.12 -4.34
C ALA A 41 13.55 12.39 -5.85
N GLU A 42 14.51 12.01 -6.66
CA GLU A 42 14.47 12.24 -8.12
C GLU A 42 13.32 11.48 -8.79
N ALA A 43 13.21 10.16 -8.53
CA ALA A 43 12.12 9.33 -9.07
C ALA A 43 10.74 9.79 -8.57
N LEU A 44 10.65 10.23 -7.30
CA LEU A 44 9.41 10.73 -6.73
C LEU A 44 9.00 12.05 -7.38
N GLU A 45 9.94 12.96 -7.61
CA GLU A 45 9.67 14.26 -8.26
C GLU A 45 9.30 14.10 -9.74
N ALA A 46 9.94 13.17 -10.45
CA ALA A 46 9.57 12.85 -11.83
C ALA A 46 8.12 12.35 -11.92
N GLU A 47 7.70 11.45 -11.02
CA GLU A 47 6.31 10.99 -10.97
C GLU A 47 5.34 12.09 -10.52
N ARG A 48 5.74 12.93 -9.57
CA ARG A 48 4.93 14.09 -9.18
C ARG A 48 4.67 15.01 -10.37
N ALA A 49 5.72 15.34 -11.16
CA ALA A 49 5.58 16.21 -12.33
C ALA A 49 4.66 15.60 -13.39
N ARG A 50 4.83 14.31 -13.71
CA ARG A 50 3.99 13.56 -14.65
C ARG A 50 2.51 13.56 -14.22
N LEU A 51 2.26 13.25 -12.95
CA LEU A 51 0.91 13.21 -12.41
C LEU A 51 0.27 14.61 -12.31
N ALA A 52 1.08 15.64 -11.98
CA ALA A 52 0.61 17.02 -11.94
C ALA A 52 0.16 17.53 -13.31
N GLU A 53 0.85 17.13 -14.38
CA GLU A 53 0.43 17.42 -15.76
C GLU A 53 -0.92 16.77 -16.10
N ALA A 54 -1.14 15.53 -15.66
CA ALA A 54 -2.34 14.76 -15.98
C ALA A 54 -3.56 15.14 -15.13
N TYR A 55 -3.36 15.47 -13.85
CA TYR A 55 -4.46 15.61 -12.87
C TYR A 55 -4.56 16.99 -12.20
N GLY A 56 -3.60 17.88 -12.43
CA GLY A 56 -3.51 19.21 -11.81
C GLY A 56 -2.50 19.25 -10.66
N ALA A 57 -1.65 20.27 -10.68
CA ALA A 57 -0.57 20.44 -9.70
C ALA A 57 -1.08 20.76 -8.27
N ASP A 58 -2.25 21.35 -8.16
CA ASP A 58 -2.92 21.72 -6.93
C ASP A 58 -3.50 20.53 -6.15
N ARG A 59 -3.50 19.34 -6.78
CA ARG A 59 -3.97 18.10 -6.17
C ARG A 59 -2.86 17.11 -5.78
N LEU A 60 -1.60 17.48 -6.00
CA LEU A 60 -0.48 16.56 -5.78
C LEU A 60 0.67 17.23 -5.03
N TRP A 61 1.05 16.65 -3.91
CA TRP A 61 2.20 17.05 -3.11
C TRP A 61 3.14 15.85 -2.88
N ALA A 62 4.45 16.07 -2.84
CA ALA A 62 5.44 15.02 -2.65
C ALA A 62 6.47 15.38 -1.59
N LEU A 63 6.89 14.38 -0.81
CA LEU A 63 7.98 14.47 0.16
C LEU A 63 8.87 13.23 0.11
N ALA A 64 10.15 13.41 -0.21
CA ALA A 64 11.13 12.34 -0.08
C ALA A 64 11.43 12.07 1.40
N GLY A 65 11.38 10.79 1.80
CA GLY A 65 11.65 10.41 3.19
C GLY A 65 11.56 8.89 3.42
N ASP A 66 12.20 8.45 4.48
CA ASP A 66 12.15 7.04 4.88
C ASP A 66 10.97 6.80 5.84
N MET A 67 9.97 6.10 5.36
CA MET A 67 8.77 5.76 6.12
C MET A 67 9.01 4.67 7.19
N ARG A 68 10.25 4.32 7.48
CA ARG A 68 10.64 3.56 8.68
C ARG A 68 10.89 4.46 9.87
N ASP A 69 11.14 5.74 9.64
CA ASP A 69 11.39 6.73 10.69
C ASP A 69 10.08 7.37 11.16
N THR A 70 9.82 7.30 12.47
CA THR A 70 8.62 7.86 13.08
C THR A 70 8.53 9.38 12.91
N GLN A 71 9.65 10.10 13.06
CA GLN A 71 9.65 11.55 12.94
C GLN A 71 9.38 12.00 11.51
N VAL A 72 9.98 11.33 10.53
CA VAL A 72 9.73 11.57 9.11
C VAL A 72 8.24 11.36 8.77
N ILE A 73 7.61 10.31 9.32
CA ILE A 73 6.17 10.07 9.12
C ILE A 73 5.32 11.18 9.74
N GLU A 74 5.57 11.56 11.00
CA GLU A 74 4.79 12.59 11.68
C GLU A 74 4.94 13.96 10.98
N ASP A 75 6.14 14.31 10.53
CA ASP A 75 6.41 15.52 9.77
C ASP A 75 5.71 15.51 8.40
N ALA A 76 5.78 14.37 7.69
CA ALA A 76 5.13 14.22 6.40
C ALA A 76 3.61 14.35 6.49
N VAL A 77 2.98 13.72 7.47
CA VAL A 77 1.53 13.82 7.69
C VAL A 77 1.15 15.25 8.10
N THR A 78 1.93 15.90 8.98
CA THR A 78 1.69 17.29 9.37
C THR A 78 1.77 18.24 8.19
N ARG A 79 2.77 18.08 7.33
CA ARG A 79 2.93 18.92 6.13
C ARG A 79 1.85 18.62 5.09
N CYS A 80 1.42 17.37 4.95
CA CYS A 80 0.28 17.02 4.10
C CYS A 80 -0.99 17.76 4.54
N GLU A 81 -1.30 17.80 5.85
CA GLU A 81 -2.46 18.52 6.35
C GLU A 81 -2.31 20.05 6.23
N ALA A 82 -1.11 20.59 6.35
CA ALA A 82 -0.84 22.00 6.12
C ALA A 82 -1.06 22.41 4.65
N GLU A 83 -0.73 21.53 3.71
CA GLU A 83 -0.88 21.76 2.28
C GLU A 83 -2.33 21.61 1.81
N PHE A 84 -3.00 20.53 2.22
CA PHE A 84 -4.27 20.12 1.63
C PHE A 84 -5.47 20.20 2.57
N GLY A 85 -5.24 20.40 3.86
CA GLY A 85 -6.28 20.29 4.89
C GLY A 85 -6.36 18.89 5.51
N PRO A 86 -7.46 18.59 6.22
CA PRO A 86 -7.57 17.41 7.07
C PRO A 86 -7.38 16.08 6.33
N LEU A 87 -6.50 15.24 6.84
CA LEU A 87 -6.22 13.90 6.30
C LEU A 87 -7.47 13.00 6.37
N PHE A 88 -7.97 12.55 5.23
CA PHE A 88 -9.07 11.60 5.15
C PHE A 88 -8.60 10.16 4.94
N GLY A 89 -7.61 9.93 4.09
CA GLY A 89 -7.10 8.60 3.76
C GLY A 89 -5.61 8.44 4.05
N ALA A 90 -5.19 7.27 4.52
CA ALA A 90 -3.77 6.92 4.64
C ALA A 90 -3.51 5.52 4.10
N VAL A 91 -2.52 5.37 3.21
CA VAL A 91 -2.14 4.12 2.58
C VAL A 91 -0.72 3.73 2.97
N ALA A 92 -0.58 2.62 3.68
CA ALA A 92 0.70 2.04 4.06
C ALA A 92 1.13 0.98 3.04
N ASN A 93 1.88 1.41 2.02
CA ASN A 93 2.33 0.54 0.92
C ASN A 93 3.85 0.30 0.92
N VAL A 94 4.56 0.69 1.95
CA VAL A 94 6.00 0.39 2.06
C VAL A 94 6.20 -1.08 2.38
N GLY A 95 7.09 -1.74 1.65
CA GLY A 95 7.38 -3.16 1.84
C GLY A 95 8.61 -3.61 1.07
N LEU A 96 8.87 -4.93 1.11
CA LEU A 96 9.99 -5.64 0.54
C LEU A 96 11.35 -5.24 1.16
N TYR A 97 11.98 -6.20 1.80
CA TYR A 97 13.35 -6.14 2.29
C TYR A 97 14.10 -7.38 1.81
N PRO A 98 15.33 -7.26 1.31
CA PRO A 98 16.13 -8.42 0.92
C PRO A 98 16.27 -9.39 2.09
N CYS A 99 16.01 -10.66 1.85
CA CYS A 99 16.10 -11.71 2.85
C CYS A 99 16.59 -12.98 2.15
N PRO A 100 17.59 -13.70 2.70
CA PRO A 100 18.05 -14.96 2.14
C PRO A 100 16.91 -16.00 2.16
N PRO A 101 16.94 -16.98 1.25
CA PRO A 101 15.98 -18.08 1.28
C PRO A 101 16.26 -19.03 2.45
N GLY A 102 15.22 -19.74 2.91
CA GLY A 102 15.34 -20.73 3.99
C GLY A 102 15.12 -20.14 5.38
N PHE A 103 15.64 -20.82 6.39
CA PHE A 103 15.42 -20.46 7.80
C PHE A 103 16.68 -19.84 8.47
N GLU A 104 17.83 -19.90 7.80
CA GLU A 104 19.07 -19.28 8.28
C GLU A 104 19.05 -17.77 8.01
N VAL A 105 18.24 -17.06 8.80
CA VAL A 105 18.08 -15.60 8.75
C VAL A 105 18.65 -15.05 10.06
N ASP A 106 19.65 -14.16 9.96
CA ASP A 106 20.20 -13.50 11.15
C ASP A 106 19.21 -12.49 11.76
N ASP A 107 19.44 -12.14 13.03
CA ASP A 107 18.54 -11.26 13.78
C ASP A 107 18.45 -9.87 13.15
N GLU A 108 19.54 -9.33 12.58
CA GLU A 108 19.54 -8.01 11.93
C GLU A 108 18.65 -8.02 10.68
N THR A 109 18.77 -9.03 9.82
CA THR A 109 17.91 -9.20 8.64
C THR A 109 16.45 -9.43 9.04
N TRP A 110 16.21 -10.19 10.11
CA TRP A 110 14.87 -10.40 10.66
C TRP A 110 14.25 -9.09 11.09
N ASP A 111 14.90 -8.32 11.95
CA ASP A 111 14.42 -7.05 12.50
C ASP A 111 14.20 -6.00 11.40
N ALA A 112 15.16 -5.88 10.46
CA ALA A 112 15.02 -4.98 9.33
C ALA A 112 13.84 -5.37 8.41
N GLY A 113 13.60 -6.66 8.21
CA GLY A 113 12.46 -7.17 7.46
C GLY A 113 11.13 -6.80 8.11
N PHE A 114 11.01 -6.93 9.43
CA PHE A 114 9.81 -6.51 10.18
C PHE A 114 9.64 -5.00 10.19
N THR A 115 10.71 -4.26 10.44
CA THR A 115 10.69 -2.79 10.42
C THR A 115 10.21 -2.26 9.06
N GLN A 116 10.68 -2.84 7.95
CA GLN A 116 10.26 -2.44 6.60
C GLN A 116 8.81 -2.84 6.30
N ASN A 117 8.39 -4.05 6.63
CA ASN A 117 7.12 -4.61 6.16
C ASN A 117 5.95 -4.45 7.15
N LEU A 118 6.21 -4.24 8.44
CA LEU A 118 5.17 -4.12 9.47
C LEU A 118 5.24 -2.81 10.23
N ASP A 119 6.40 -2.46 10.83
CA ASP A 119 6.48 -1.30 11.70
C ASP A 119 6.21 0.01 10.97
N SER A 120 6.66 0.14 9.72
CA SER A 120 6.37 1.32 8.89
C SER A 120 4.86 1.52 8.71
N ALA A 121 4.12 0.43 8.51
CA ALA A 121 2.66 0.47 8.38
C ALA A 121 1.98 0.81 9.72
N TRP A 122 2.45 0.24 10.82
CA TRP A 122 1.99 0.59 12.16
C TRP A 122 2.22 2.06 12.50
N ARG A 123 3.43 2.58 12.24
CA ARG A 123 3.80 3.97 12.54
C ARG A 123 2.94 4.95 11.74
N LEU A 124 2.74 4.71 10.44
CA LEU A 124 1.84 5.53 9.62
C LEU A 124 0.39 5.43 10.09
N SER A 125 -0.10 4.22 10.39
CA SER A 125 -1.46 4.03 10.90
C SER A 125 -1.68 4.81 12.20
N ARG A 126 -0.72 4.76 13.12
CA ARG A 126 -0.76 5.53 14.38
C ARG A 126 -0.80 7.03 14.14
N ALA A 127 0.03 7.55 13.24
CA ALA A 127 0.04 8.97 12.89
C ALA A 127 -1.31 9.41 12.28
N ALA A 128 -1.88 8.60 11.38
CA ALA A 128 -3.18 8.85 10.77
C ALA A 128 -4.33 8.79 11.82
N LEU A 129 -4.33 7.77 12.69
CA LEU A 129 -5.36 7.62 13.73
C LEU A 129 -5.40 8.82 14.69
N ARG A 130 -4.24 9.36 15.07
CA ARG A 130 -4.17 10.58 15.91
C ARG A 130 -4.87 11.79 15.27
N ARG A 131 -4.91 11.87 13.94
CA ARG A 131 -5.58 12.94 13.18
C ARG A 131 -7.06 12.64 12.94
N MET A 132 -7.39 11.41 12.58
CA MET A 132 -8.72 10.99 12.14
C MET A 132 -9.70 10.77 13.31
N THR A 133 -9.26 10.10 14.39
CA THR A 133 -10.18 9.71 15.49
C THR A 133 -10.81 10.91 16.23
N PRO A 134 -10.13 12.05 16.46
CA PRO A 134 -10.78 13.22 17.07
C PRO A 134 -11.86 13.83 16.17
N ARG A 135 -11.75 13.70 14.84
CA ARG A 135 -12.72 14.22 13.88
C ARG A 135 -13.88 13.25 13.60
N GLY A 136 -13.68 11.97 13.89
CA GLY A 136 -14.67 10.95 13.57
C GLY A 136 -14.85 10.71 12.07
N ASP A 137 -13.78 10.89 11.27
CA ASP A 137 -13.79 10.67 9.81
C ASP A 137 -12.41 10.23 9.33
N GLY A 138 -12.35 9.08 8.63
CA GLY A 138 -11.11 8.61 8.04
C GLY A 138 -11.14 7.17 7.55
N SER A 139 -10.17 6.83 6.70
CA SER A 139 -9.97 5.49 6.16
C SER A 139 -8.50 5.15 6.02
N ILE A 140 -8.06 4.08 6.66
CA ILE A 140 -6.68 3.57 6.57
C ILE A 140 -6.68 2.30 5.73
N LEU A 141 -5.73 2.21 4.80
CA LEU A 141 -5.53 1.05 3.96
C LEU A 141 -4.10 0.52 4.11
N LEU A 142 -3.98 -0.73 4.53
CA LEU A 142 -2.72 -1.44 4.59
C LEU A 142 -2.53 -2.28 3.32
N ILE A 143 -1.31 -2.33 2.78
CA ILE A 143 -0.99 -3.19 1.64
C ILE A 143 -0.15 -4.37 2.14
N SER A 144 -0.84 -5.50 2.33
CA SER A 144 -0.26 -6.76 2.74
C SER A 144 0.25 -7.56 1.52
N SER A 145 -0.01 -8.84 1.48
CA SER A 145 0.29 -9.78 0.39
C SER A 145 -0.49 -11.07 0.60
N ILE A 146 -0.74 -11.81 -0.47
CA ILE A 146 -1.20 -13.21 -0.36
C ILE A 146 -0.22 -14.09 0.43
N ALA A 147 1.06 -13.72 0.49
CA ALA A 147 2.06 -14.39 1.35
C ALA A 147 1.76 -14.26 2.85
N GLY A 148 0.90 -13.31 3.24
CA GLY A 148 0.38 -13.21 4.60
C GLY A 148 -0.92 -13.99 4.83
N LEU A 149 -1.51 -14.57 3.79
CA LEU A 149 -2.71 -15.42 3.87
C LEU A 149 -2.37 -16.91 3.91
N GLY A 150 -1.22 -17.29 3.33
CA GLY A 150 -0.77 -18.67 3.30
C GLY A 150 0.73 -18.79 3.09
N ALA A 151 1.29 -19.96 3.35
CA ALA A 151 2.71 -20.27 3.15
C ALA A 151 3.00 -20.52 1.67
N LEU A 152 3.45 -19.49 0.96
CA LEU A 152 3.69 -19.50 -0.49
C LEU A 152 5.18 -19.63 -0.86
N GLY A 153 6.06 -19.99 0.07
CA GLY A 153 7.50 -20.12 -0.17
C GLY A 153 8.22 -18.79 -0.42
N THR A 154 7.68 -17.69 0.09
CA THR A 154 8.33 -16.38 0.05
C THR A 154 9.40 -16.26 1.14
N ALA A 155 10.17 -15.16 1.13
CA ALA A 155 11.10 -14.86 2.21
C ALA A 155 10.39 -14.90 3.58
N LEU A 156 11.04 -15.55 4.56
CA LEU A 156 10.46 -15.84 5.87
C LEU A 156 9.99 -14.56 6.58
N THR A 157 10.83 -13.53 6.59
CA THR A 157 10.50 -12.21 7.20
C THR A 157 9.31 -11.55 6.52
N TYR A 158 9.21 -11.67 5.20
CA TYR A 158 8.14 -11.04 4.42
C TYR A 158 6.78 -11.66 4.71
N GLY A 159 6.63 -12.97 4.51
CA GLY A 159 5.35 -13.66 4.73
C GLY A 159 4.86 -13.49 6.16
N THR A 160 5.74 -13.64 7.15
CA THR A 160 5.41 -13.50 8.57
C THR A 160 4.99 -12.06 8.92
N ALA A 161 5.71 -11.04 8.45
CA ALA A 161 5.33 -9.64 8.67
C ALA A 161 3.99 -9.29 8.00
N LYS A 162 3.72 -9.83 6.80
CA LYS A 162 2.43 -9.61 6.10
C LYS A 162 1.26 -10.34 6.80
N ALA A 163 1.49 -11.50 7.40
CA ALA A 163 0.51 -12.17 8.25
C ALA A 163 0.21 -11.36 9.52
N ALA A 164 1.24 -10.82 10.17
CA ALA A 164 1.07 -9.91 11.31
C ALA A 164 0.31 -8.64 10.91
N MET A 165 0.56 -8.08 9.72
CA MET A 165 -0.18 -6.92 9.18
C MET A 165 -1.68 -7.22 8.99
N ASN A 166 -2.04 -8.43 8.54
CA ASN A 166 -3.42 -8.87 8.40
C ASN A 166 -4.14 -8.88 9.77
N HIS A 167 -3.46 -9.31 10.83
CA HIS A 167 -4.01 -9.26 12.18
C HIS A 167 -4.08 -7.82 12.71
N LEU A 168 -3.01 -7.03 12.52
CA LEU A 168 -2.97 -5.61 12.90
C LEU A 168 -4.15 -4.84 12.30
N THR A 169 -4.53 -5.13 11.05
CA THR A 169 -5.70 -4.52 10.40
C THR A 169 -6.97 -4.71 11.23
N LYS A 170 -7.21 -5.91 11.74
CA LYS A 170 -8.39 -6.26 12.54
C LYS A 170 -8.39 -5.56 13.90
N GLU A 171 -7.24 -5.54 14.57
CA GLU A 171 -7.09 -4.86 15.85
C GLU A 171 -7.31 -3.35 15.72
N LEU A 172 -6.69 -2.71 14.72
CA LEU A 172 -6.88 -1.28 14.48
C LEU A 172 -8.32 -0.95 14.09
N ALA A 173 -8.97 -1.77 13.28
CA ALA A 173 -10.38 -1.61 12.92
C ALA A 173 -11.30 -1.67 14.16
N ARG A 174 -11.04 -2.61 15.08
CA ARG A 174 -11.78 -2.74 16.33
C ARG A 174 -11.62 -1.53 17.24
N ILE A 175 -10.40 -1.01 17.35
CA ILE A 175 -10.08 0.17 18.19
C ILE A 175 -10.69 1.46 17.58
N ALA A 176 -10.56 1.64 16.26
CA ALA A 176 -10.91 2.87 15.57
C ALA A 176 -12.40 2.96 15.16
N GLY A 177 -13.09 1.83 15.06
CA GLY A 177 -14.46 1.76 14.54
C GLY A 177 -15.47 2.60 15.33
N SER A 178 -15.38 2.62 16.67
CA SER A 178 -16.22 3.47 17.51
C SER A 178 -15.99 4.97 17.31
N LYS A 179 -14.92 5.34 16.64
CA LYS A 179 -14.56 6.72 16.25
C LYS A 179 -14.82 6.99 14.76
N ASN A 180 -15.62 6.13 14.11
CA ASN A 180 -15.95 6.25 12.69
C ASN A 180 -14.72 6.32 11.75
N VAL A 181 -13.62 5.66 12.14
CA VAL A 181 -12.43 5.49 11.30
C VAL A 181 -12.33 4.04 10.88
N ARG A 182 -12.27 3.79 9.58
CA ARG A 182 -12.18 2.45 9.01
C ARG A 182 -10.73 2.06 8.76
N VAL A 183 -10.41 0.78 8.95
CA VAL A 183 -9.09 0.23 8.65
C VAL A 183 -9.30 -1.07 7.89
N ASN A 184 -8.80 -1.14 6.66
CA ASN A 184 -8.87 -2.33 5.81
C ASN A 184 -7.48 -2.66 5.24
N CYS A 185 -7.37 -3.81 4.63
CA CYS A 185 -6.16 -4.30 4.02
C CYS A 185 -6.46 -4.91 2.64
N ILE A 186 -5.57 -4.66 1.67
CA ILE A 186 -5.50 -5.43 0.44
C ILE A 186 -4.34 -6.43 0.57
N ALA A 187 -4.56 -7.65 0.12
CA ALA A 187 -3.54 -8.67 -0.05
C ALA A 187 -3.32 -8.93 -1.55
N PRO A 188 -2.40 -8.19 -2.21
CA PRO A 188 -2.11 -8.38 -3.62
C PRO A 188 -1.50 -9.74 -3.90
N GLY A 189 -1.82 -10.30 -5.10
CA GLY A 189 -1.12 -11.42 -5.70
C GLY A 189 0.14 -10.99 -6.46
N ASN A 190 0.34 -11.60 -7.62
CA ASN A 190 1.51 -11.36 -8.47
C ASN A 190 1.26 -10.16 -9.39
N ILE A 191 1.67 -8.97 -8.97
CA ILE A 191 1.45 -7.71 -9.70
C ILE A 191 2.70 -7.35 -10.51
N ILE A 192 2.54 -7.22 -11.84
CA ILE A 192 3.62 -6.88 -12.75
C ILE A 192 3.65 -5.37 -13.01
N PHE A 193 4.83 -4.77 -12.94
CA PHE A 193 5.06 -3.37 -13.26
C PHE A 193 6.56 -3.13 -13.57
N PRO A 194 6.92 -2.06 -14.29
CA PRO A 194 8.30 -1.73 -14.63
C PRO A 194 9.21 -1.61 -13.39
N GLY A 195 10.36 -2.30 -13.42
CA GLY A 195 11.31 -2.39 -12.31
C GLY A 195 10.85 -3.26 -11.15
N GLY A 196 9.75 -4.00 -11.28
CA GLY A 196 9.23 -4.93 -10.28
C GLY A 196 9.82 -6.34 -10.40
N THR A 197 9.71 -7.12 -9.31
CA THR A 197 10.19 -8.51 -9.27
C THR A 197 9.55 -9.38 -10.34
N TRP A 198 8.26 -9.19 -10.62
CA TRP A 198 7.54 -10.00 -11.61
C TRP A 198 7.87 -9.64 -13.04
N GLU A 199 8.25 -8.39 -13.33
CA GLU A 199 8.81 -8.04 -14.64
C GLU A 199 10.17 -8.74 -14.85
N ALA A 200 11.08 -8.65 -13.89
CA ALA A 200 12.36 -9.35 -13.96
C ALA A 200 12.20 -10.86 -14.12
N ASN A 201 11.21 -11.46 -13.46
CA ASN A 201 10.89 -12.89 -13.59
C ASN A 201 10.29 -13.22 -14.94
N SER A 202 9.49 -12.33 -15.54
CA SER A 202 8.79 -12.56 -16.83
C SER A 202 9.68 -12.31 -18.05
N THR A 203 10.80 -11.62 -17.90
CA THR A 203 11.76 -11.31 -18.98
C THR A 203 13.11 -12.00 -18.82
N GLY A 204 13.36 -12.61 -17.66
CA GLY A 204 14.63 -13.25 -17.32
C GLY A 204 14.78 -14.68 -17.90
N PRO A 205 15.91 -15.34 -17.63
CA PRO A 205 16.23 -16.67 -18.18
C PRO A 205 15.23 -17.77 -17.83
N ARG A 206 14.37 -17.55 -16.83
CA ARG A 206 13.32 -18.49 -16.40
C ARG A 206 11.91 -18.01 -16.75
N ALA A 207 11.76 -17.10 -17.71
CA ALA A 207 10.47 -16.51 -18.09
C ALA A 207 9.38 -17.54 -18.42
N ASP A 208 9.72 -18.56 -19.22
CA ASP A 208 8.79 -19.65 -19.59
C ASP A 208 8.34 -20.48 -18.37
N ASN A 209 9.23 -20.69 -17.40
CA ASN A 209 8.89 -21.39 -16.16
C ASN A 209 7.90 -20.58 -15.33
N TRP A 210 8.14 -19.28 -15.20
CA TRP A 210 7.24 -18.37 -14.50
C TRP A 210 5.90 -18.22 -15.22
N ALA A 211 5.88 -18.13 -16.55
CA ALA A 211 4.64 -18.08 -17.30
C ALA A 211 3.80 -19.36 -17.13
N ARG A 212 4.44 -20.54 -17.10
CA ARG A 212 3.77 -21.82 -16.80
C ARG A 212 3.25 -21.87 -15.36
N TRP A 213 4.05 -21.39 -14.43
CA TRP A 213 3.68 -21.33 -13.01
C TRP A 213 2.46 -20.41 -12.80
N ILE A 214 2.46 -19.20 -13.36
CA ILE A 214 1.31 -18.28 -13.30
C ILE A 214 0.05 -18.94 -13.84
N ARG A 215 0.11 -19.61 -15.00
CA ARG A 215 -1.05 -20.32 -15.59
C ARG A 215 -1.57 -21.45 -14.70
N ARG A 216 -0.72 -22.06 -13.91
CA ARG A 216 -1.11 -23.14 -12.99
C ARG A 216 -1.67 -22.62 -11.68
N GLU A 217 -1.06 -21.59 -11.10
CA GLU A 217 -1.36 -21.12 -9.73
C GLU A 217 -2.41 -20.02 -9.69
N VAL A 218 -2.52 -19.21 -10.75
CA VAL A 218 -3.47 -18.09 -10.81
C VAL A 218 -4.65 -18.45 -11.72
N PRO A 219 -5.86 -18.62 -11.18
CA PRO A 219 -7.05 -19.00 -11.97
C PRO A 219 -7.35 -18.06 -13.14
N LEU A 220 -7.08 -16.75 -13.03
CA LEU A 220 -7.20 -15.81 -14.16
C LEU A 220 -6.08 -15.93 -15.20
N ASN A 221 -5.11 -16.82 -15.00
CA ASN A 221 -4.01 -17.18 -15.94
C ASN A 221 -3.09 -16.02 -16.36
N ARG A 222 -2.99 -14.95 -15.54
CA ARG A 222 -2.17 -13.77 -15.82
C ARG A 222 -1.66 -13.12 -14.55
N TYR A 223 -0.70 -12.23 -14.71
CA TYR A 223 -0.34 -11.26 -13.68
C TYR A 223 -1.46 -10.22 -13.52
N GLY A 224 -1.59 -9.66 -12.33
CA GLY A 224 -2.35 -8.45 -12.09
C GLY A 224 -1.52 -7.20 -12.38
N SER A 225 -2.16 -6.05 -12.40
CA SER A 225 -1.52 -4.74 -12.61
C SER A 225 -1.72 -3.77 -11.43
N PRO A 226 -0.90 -2.73 -11.32
CA PRO A 226 -1.08 -1.68 -10.31
C PRO A 226 -2.46 -1.01 -10.35
N GLU A 227 -3.03 -0.83 -11.52
CA GLU A 227 -4.34 -0.21 -11.73
C GLU A 227 -5.47 -1.05 -11.10
N GLU A 228 -5.37 -2.38 -11.16
CA GLU A 228 -6.35 -3.28 -10.54
C GLU A 228 -6.31 -3.18 -9.01
N ILE A 229 -5.11 -3.03 -8.44
CA ILE A 229 -4.97 -2.75 -7.00
C ILE A 229 -5.45 -1.33 -6.68
N GLY A 230 -5.14 -0.36 -7.54
CA GLY A 230 -5.59 1.03 -7.41
C GLY A 230 -7.11 1.15 -7.35
N ALA A 231 -7.82 0.46 -8.23
CA ALA A 231 -9.29 0.46 -8.25
C ALA A 231 -9.89 -0.09 -6.94
N ALA A 232 -9.35 -1.22 -6.45
CA ALA A 232 -9.78 -1.80 -5.18
C ALA A 232 -9.45 -0.87 -3.98
N ALA A 233 -8.28 -0.23 -4.02
CA ALA A 233 -7.85 0.71 -2.99
C ALA A 233 -8.73 1.95 -2.94
N ALA A 234 -9.02 2.57 -4.08
CA ALA A 234 -9.90 3.73 -4.17
C ALA A 234 -11.30 3.41 -3.62
N PHE A 235 -11.86 2.22 -3.94
CA PHE A 235 -13.12 1.77 -3.37
C PHE A 235 -13.04 1.63 -1.84
N LEU A 236 -12.04 0.93 -1.31
CA LEU A 236 -11.91 0.69 0.14
C LEU A 236 -11.65 1.98 0.93
N LEU A 237 -10.95 2.95 0.36
CA LEU A 237 -10.75 4.27 0.95
C LEU A 237 -12.03 5.09 0.94
N SER A 238 -12.88 4.91 -0.04
CA SER A 238 -14.04 5.76 -0.32
C SER A 238 -15.18 5.62 0.70
N PRO A 239 -16.06 6.63 0.80
CA PRO A 239 -17.31 6.52 1.58
C PRO A 239 -18.24 5.39 1.11
N LYS A 240 -18.08 4.86 -0.11
CA LYS A 240 -18.87 3.73 -0.62
C LYS A 240 -18.56 2.41 0.11
N ALA A 241 -17.39 2.31 0.74
CA ALA A 241 -17.03 1.21 1.63
C ALA A 241 -17.36 1.48 3.12
N SER A 242 -18.36 2.31 3.42
CA SER A 242 -18.66 2.80 4.77
C SER A 242 -18.97 1.71 5.79
N PHE A 243 -19.41 0.53 5.36
CA PHE A 243 -19.67 -0.62 6.25
C PHE A 243 -18.58 -1.70 6.19
N MET A 244 -17.40 -1.36 5.60
CA MET A 244 -16.25 -2.25 5.54
C MET A 244 -15.13 -1.74 6.45
N THR A 245 -14.81 -2.50 7.48
CA THR A 245 -13.66 -2.30 8.35
C THR A 245 -13.15 -3.64 8.88
N GLY A 246 -11.84 -3.79 9.08
CA GLY A 246 -11.19 -5.03 9.47
C GLY A 246 -11.09 -6.09 8.37
N ALA A 247 -11.45 -5.75 7.14
CA ALA A 247 -11.38 -6.67 6.02
C ALA A 247 -9.94 -6.80 5.52
N VAL A 248 -9.54 -8.04 5.19
CA VAL A 248 -8.35 -8.37 4.40
C VAL A 248 -8.85 -8.90 3.06
N VAL A 249 -8.64 -8.13 2.00
CA VAL A 249 -9.22 -8.38 0.68
C VAL A 249 -8.14 -8.90 -0.27
N PRO A 250 -8.15 -10.18 -0.67
CA PRO A 250 -7.27 -10.68 -1.72
C PRO A 250 -7.61 -10.01 -3.06
N VAL A 251 -6.57 -9.55 -3.78
CA VAL A 251 -6.66 -9.10 -5.17
C VAL A 251 -5.54 -9.80 -5.93
N ASP A 252 -5.79 -11.05 -6.31
CA ASP A 252 -4.76 -12.03 -6.64
C ASP A 252 -5.11 -12.95 -7.83
N GLY A 253 -6.18 -12.63 -8.54
CA GLY A 253 -6.66 -13.47 -9.65
C GLY A 253 -7.16 -14.85 -9.24
N GLY A 254 -7.51 -15.04 -7.95
CA GLY A 254 -8.01 -16.28 -7.37
C GLY A 254 -6.90 -17.24 -6.91
N GLN A 255 -5.67 -16.78 -6.76
CA GLN A 255 -4.54 -17.63 -6.37
C GLN A 255 -4.66 -18.18 -4.94
N THR A 256 -5.18 -17.41 -3.99
CA THR A 256 -5.48 -17.90 -2.64
C THR A 256 -6.86 -18.54 -2.62
N ARG A 257 -6.88 -19.81 -2.18
CA ARG A 257 -8.10 -20.65 -2.11
C ARG A 257 -8.51 -20.86 -0.68
#